data_dc32e9acf824dfa5f87b76ff12efa4f6
#
_entry.id   dc32e9acf824dfa5f87b76ff12efa4f6
#
_cell.length_a   1.000
_cell.length_b   1.000
_cell.length_c   1.000
_cell.angle_alpha   90.00
_cell.angle_beta   90.00
_cell.angle_gamma   90.00
#
_symmetry.space_group_name_H-M   'P 1'
#
loop_
_entity.id
_entity.type
_entity.pdbx_description
1 polymer ?
#
loop_
_entity_poly.entity_id
_entity_poly.type
_entity_poly.pdbx_seq_one_letter_code
_entity_poly.pdbx_strand_id
1 'polypeptide(L)'
;MHLESALPIVKALADGVNPVTGEQYPENSPYAEPRALRALFSAVDLMQREVEKERRRERLPANFGKPWNEGEDHAVVAEFDAGVTVQEMARRHARTQGSIRLRL
;
A
#
# COMPACT_ATOMS: atom_id res chain seq x y z
N MET A 1 -17.54 -6.46 -0.99
CA MET A 1 -16.26 -7.22 -0.90
C MET A 1 -15.09 -6.24 -1.03
N HIS A 2 -14.14 -6.35 -0.14
CA HIS A 2 -12.92 -5.52 -0.23
C HIS A 2 -12.02 -5.95 -1.38
N LEU A 3 -11.26 -5.02 -1.92
CA LEU A 3 -10.34 -5.26 -3.02
C LEU A 3 -9.32 -6.38 -2.70
N GLU A 4 -8.80 -6.40 -1.48
CA GLU A 4 -7.89 -7.45 -1.01
C GLU A 4 -8.51 -8.85 -1.03
N SER A 5 -9.82 -8.96 -0.79
CA SER A 5 -10.54 -10.23 -0.84
C SER A 5 -10.87 -10.64 -2.27
N ALA A 6 -11.13 -9.66 -3.14
CA ALA A 6 -11.43 -9.90 -4.55
C ALA A 6 -10.20 -10.32 -5.35
N LEU A 7 -9.03 -9.79 -5.01
CA LEU A 7 -7.78 -10.00 -5.76
C LEU A 7 -7.41 -11.48 -5.94
N PRO A 8 -7.41 -12.34 -4.89
CA PRO A 8 -7.09 -13.76 -5.07
C PRO A 8 -8.07 -14.49 -6.00
N ILE A 9 -9.34 -14.09 -5.98
CA ILE A 9 -10.39 -14.68 -6.81
C ILE A 9 -10.14 -14.33 -8.29
N VAL A 10 -9.94 -13.06 -8.58
CA VAL A 10 -9.67 -12.58 -9.95
C VAL A 10 -8.36 -13.12 -10.46
N LYS A 11 -7.35 -13.23 -9.59
CA LYS A 11 -6.04 -13.81 -9.94
C LYS A 11 -6.15 -15.27 -10.33
N ALA A 12 -6.94 -16.06 -9.62
CA ALA A 12 -7.19 -17.46 -9.97
C ALA A 12 -7.82 -17.57 -11.36
N LEU A 13 -8.82 -16.74 -11.66
CA LEU A 13 -9.44 -16.69 -12.98
C LEU A 13 -8.45 -16.30 -14.07
N ALA A 14 -7.57 -15.33 -13.81
CA ALA A 14 -6.52 -14.91 -14.74
C ALA A 14 -5.51 -16.03 -15.01
N ASP A 15 -5.28 -16.90 -14.02
CA ASP A 15 -4.41 -18.07 -14.16
C ASP A 15 -5.11 -19.28 -14.82
N GLY A 16 -6.37 -19.12 -15.22
CA GLY A 16 -7.15 -20.18 -15.83
C GLY A 16 -7.68 -21.22 -14.86
N VAL A 17 -7.83 -20.86 -13.60
CA VAL A 17 -8.18 -21.76 -12.50
C VAL A 17 -9.50 -21.36 -11.88
N ASN A 18 -10.32 -22.34 -11.56
CA ASN A 18 -11.56 -22.14 -10.81
C ASN A 18 -11.22 -21.69 -9.37
N PRO A 19 -11.64 -20.49 -8.93
CA PRO A 19 -11.30 -19.99 -7.60
C PRO A 19 -11.94 -20.76 -6.45
N VAL A 20 -12.94 -21.59 -6.73
CA VAL A 20 -13.62 -22.42 -5.73
C VAL A 20 -12.98 -23.77 -5.59
N THR A 21 -12.68 -24.45 -6.69
CA THR A 21 -12.19 -25.83 -6.72
C THR A 21 -10.68 -25.96 -6.89
N GLY A 22 -10.01 -24.94 -7.44
CA GLY A 22 -8.60 -24.99 -7.78
C GLY A 22 -8.28 -25.74 -9.07
N GLU A 23 -9.29 -26.24 -9.77
CA GLU A 23 -9.09 -26.97 -11.02
C GLU A 23 -8.93 -26.02 -12.20
N GLN A 24 -8.11 -26.41 -13.17
CA GLN A 24 -7.99 -25.65 -14.42
C GLN A 24 -9.27 -25.73 -15.23
N TYR A 25 -9.67 -24.61 -15.82
CA TYR A 25 -10.78 -24.61 -16.78
C TYR A 25 -10.36 -25.32 -18.07
N PRO A 26 -11.28 -26.09 -18.70
CA PRO A 26 -11.01 -26.71 -20.00
C PRO A 26 -10.83 -25.64 -21.08
N GLU A 27 -10.08 -26.00 -22.14
CA GLU A 27 -9.76 -25.08 -23.25
C GLU A 27 -10.98 -24.47 -23.93
N ASN A 28 -12.11 -25.17 -23.93
CA ASN A 28 -13.37 -24.70 -24.50
C ASN A 28 -14.21 -23.86 -23.56
N SER A 29 -13.75 -23.62 -22.35
CA SER A 29 -14.43 -22.76 -21.39
C SER A 29 -14.37 -21.28 -21.84
N PRO A 30 -15.44 -20.50 -21.63
CA PRO A 30 -15.37 -19.04 -21.82
C PRO A 30 -14.30 -18.37 -20.96
N TYR A 31 -13.97 -18.95 -19.80
CA TYR A 31 -12.94 -18.44 -18.90
C TYR A 31 -11.51 -18.73 -19.39
N ALA A 32 -11.34 -19.63 -20.38
CA ALA A 32 -10.06 -19.93 -20.99
C ALA A 32 -9.83 -19.19 -22.31
N GLU A 33 -10.77 -18.36 -22.75
CA GLU A 33 -10.65 -17.59 -23.97
C GLU A 33 -9.50 -16.57 -23.84
N PRO A 34 -8.57 -16.45 -24.83
CA PRO A 34 -7.37 -15.62 -24.69
C PRO A 34 -7.65 -14.14 -24.38
N ARG A 35 -8.68 -13.54 -24.94
CA ARG A 35 -9.02 -12.14 -24.67
C ARG A 35 -9.55 -11.96 -23.25
N ALA A 36 -10.33 -12.94 -22.75
CA ALA A 36 -10.80 -12.93 -21.39
C ALA A 36 -9.64 -13.02 -20.40
N LEU A 37 -8.68 -13.89 -20.64
CA LEU A 37 -7.47 -14.02 -19.82
C LEU A 37 -6.63 -12.74 -19.82
N ARG A 38 -6.45 -12.10 -20.96
CA ARG A 38 -5.71 -10.82 -21.06
C ARG A 38 -6.42 -9.71 -20.28
N ALA A 39 -7.74 -9.63 -20.39
CA ALA A 39 -8.53 -8.66 -19.64
C ALA A 39 -8.40 -8.88 -18.13
N LEU A 40 -8.46 -10.13 -17.69
CA LEU A 40 -8.28 -10.50 -16.28
C LEU A 40 -6.87 -10.16 -15.78
N PHE A 41 -5.83 -10.41 -16.56
CA PHE A 41 -4.46 -10.02 -16.22
C PHE A 41 -4.31 -8.51 -16.04
N SER A 42 -4.91 -7.74 -16.93
CA SER A 42 -4.90 -6.27 -16.82
C SER A 42 -5.62 -5.81 -15.54
N ALA A 43 -6.75 -6.43 -15.22
CA ALA A 43 -7.49 -6.13 -14.00
C ALA A 43 -6.70 -6.50 -12.75
N VAL A 44 -6.04 -7.65 -12.73
CA VAL A 44 -5.20 -8.09 -11.60
C VAL A 44 -4.05 -7.13 -11.38
N ASP A 45 -3.37 -6.70 -12.44
CA ASP A 45 -2.27 -5.74 -12.34
C ASP A 45 -2.71 -4.43 -11.68
N LEU A 46 -3.85 -3.89 -12.12
CA LEU A 46 -4.42 -2.68 -11.52
C LEU A 46 -4.83 -2.89 -10.07
N MET A 47 -5.49 -4.00 -9.78
CA MET A 47 -5.93 -4.34 -8.42
C MET A 47 -4.74 -4.48 -7.46
N GLN A 48 -3.67 -5.14 -7.89
CA GLN A 48 -2.45 -5.28 -7.09
C GLN A 48 -1.82 -3.94 -6.76
N ARG A 49 -1.77 -3.02 -7.72
CA ARG A 49 -1.25 -1.66 -7.52
C ARG A 49 -2.06 -0.90 -6.50
N GLU A 50 -3.39 -1.00 -6.56
CA GLU A 50 -4.28 -0.34 -5.61
C GLU A 50 -4.15 -0.91 -4.20
N VAL A 51 -4.07 -2.24 -4.06
CA VAL A 51 -3.85 -2.90 -2.77
C VAL A 51 -2.53 -2.46 -2.14
N GLU A 52 -1.44 -2.43 -2.92
CA GLU A 52 -0.13 -1.97 -2.44
C GLU A 52 -0.15 -0.51 -2.02
N LYS A 53 -0.89 0.33 -2.75
CA LYS A 53 -1.05 1.74 -2.46
C LYS A 53 -1.78 1.98 -1.13
N GLU A 54 -2.85 1.22 -0.88
CA GLU A 54 -3.58 1.26 0.38
C GLU A 54 -2.72 0.80 1.55
N ARG A 55 -1.96 -0.27 1.38
CA ARG A 55 -1.03 -0.76 2.40
C ARG A 55 0.05 0.26 2.73
N ARG A 56 0.56 0.98 1.74
CA ARG A 56 1.53 2.07 1.97
C ARG A 56 0.92 3.21 2.77
N ARG A 57 -0.32 3.59 2.46
CA ARG A 57 -1.05 4.63 3.22
C ARG A 57 -1.22 4.24 4.69
N GLU A 58 -1.57 2.99 4.96
CA GLU A 58 -1.74 2.47 6.31
C GLU A 58 -0.44 2.47 7.11
N ARG A 59 0.72 2.33 6.45
CA ARG A 59 2.04 2.36 7.08
C ARG A 59 2.57 3.76 7.33
N LEU A 60 1.98 4.78 6.72
CA LEU A 60 2.45 6.16 6.89
C LEU A 60 2.07 6.69 8.26
N PRO A 61 2.95 7.49 8.90
CA PRO A 61 2.64 8.12 10.17
C PRO A 61 1.42 9.05 10.07
N ALA A 62 0.71 9.22 11.18
CA ALA A 62 -0.53 9.99 11.24
C ALA A 62 -0.39 11.43 10.73
N ASN A 63 0.78 12.05 10.93
CA ASN A 63 1.05 13.42 10.50
C ASN A 63 1.77 13.53 9.17
N PHE A 64 1.86 12.43 8.41
CA PHE A 64 2.47 12.47 7.08
C PHE A 64 1.76 13.48 6.18
N GLY A 65 2.53 14.37 5.58
CA GLY A 65 2.01 15.42 4.70
C GLY A 65 1.29 16.58 5.37
N LYS A 66 1.13 16.57 6.69
CA LYS A 66 0.53 17.69 7.42
C LYS A 66 1.52 18.84 7.57
N PRO A 67 1.04 20.11 7.52
CA PRO A 67 1.91 21.27 7.69
C PRO A 67 2.57 21.30 9.06
N TRP A 68 3.77 21.82 9.12
CA TRP A 68 4.47 22.11 10.38
C TRP A 68 3.97 23.41 10.97
N ASN A 69 3.95 23.52 12.29
CA ASN A 69 3.63 24.77 13.00
C ASN A 69 4.81 25.19 13.88
N GLU A 70 4.77 26.43 14.41
CA GLU A 70 5.85 26.95 15.23
C GLU A 70 6.10 26.13 16.51
N GLY A 71 5.05 25.65 17.14
CA GLY A 71 5.18 24.84 18.35
C GLY A 71 5.91 23.53 18.08
N GLU A 72 5.60 22.88 16.98
CA GLU A 72 6.25 21.64 16.56
C GLU A 72 7.71 21.90 16.13
N ASP A 73 7.96 22.99 15.39
CA ASP A 73 9.32 23.42 15.01
C ASP A 73 10.21 23.62 16.25
N HIS A 74 9.70 24.32 17.26
CA HIS A 74 10.42 24.57 18.51
C HIS A 74 10.68 23.26 19.26
N ALA A 75 9.70 22.36 19.30
CA ALA A 75 9.84 21.07 19.96
C ALA A 75 10.93 20.21 19.31
N VAL A 76 10.95 20.14 17.99
CA VAL A 76 11.94 19.36 17.23
C VAL A 76 13.35 19.92 17.44
N VAL A 77 13.53 21.23 17.40
CA VAL A 77 14.83 21.87 17.65
C VAL A 77 15.30 21.59 19.07
N ALA A 78 14.43 21.74 20.07
CA ALA A 78 14.78 21.48 21.45
C ALA A 78 15.15 20.01 21.69
N GLU A 79 14.42 19.08 21.08
CA GLU A 79 14.72 17.65 21.17
C GLU A 79 16.07 17.31 20.50
N PHE A 80 16.36 17.90 19.35
CA PHE A 80 17.63 17.73 18.68
C PHE A 80 18.79 18.22 19.54
N ASP A 81 18.66 19.40 20.12
CA ASP A 81 19.67 19.99 21.02
C ASP A 81 19.84 19.16 22.30
N ALA A 82 18.80 18.49 22.75
CA ALA A 82 18.84 17.59 23.91
C ALA A 82 19.41 16.20 23.60
N GLY A 83 19.79 15.92 22.34
CA GLY A 83 20.37 14.64 21.92
C GLY A 83 19.36 13.55 21.60
N VAL A 84 18.08 13.90 21.42
CA VAL A 84 17.06 12.93 21.00
C VAL A 84 17.34 12.49 19.57
N THR A 85 17.24 11.17 19.30
CA THR A 85 17.48 10.64 17.95
C THR A 85 16.38 11.02 16.96
N VAL A 86 16.72 11.09 15.67
CA VAL A 86 15.73 11.34 14.61
C VAL A 86 14.63 10.28 14.62
N GLN A 87 14.99 9.02 14.88
CA GLN A 87 14.02 7.94 14.98
C GLN A 87 12.99 8.20 16.09
N GLU A 88 13.44 8.61 17.25
CA GLU A 88 12.56 8.91 18.40
C GLU A 88 11.72 10.16 18.14
N MET A 89 12.30 11.21 17.54
CA MET A 89 11.55 12.40 17.14
C MET A 89 10.43 12.06 16.14
N ALA A 90 10.73 11.22 15.14
CA ALA A 90 9.74 10.76 14.19
C ALA A 90 8.57 10.06 14.87
N ARG A 91 8.85 9.22 15.85
CA ARG A 91 7.84 8.53 16.65
C ARG A 91 6.98 9.52 17.45
N ARG A 92 7.62 10.45 18.17
CA ARG A 92 6.94 11.44 19.01
C ARG A 92 6.01 12.36 18.22
N HIS A 93 6.45 12.77 17.03
CA HIS A 93 5.71 13.71 16.19
C HIS A 93 4.79 13.01 15.17
N ALA A 94 4.78 11.67 15.14
CA ALA A 94 4.04 10.86 14.16
C ALA A 94 4.35 11.31 12.73
N ARG A 95 5.65 11.43 12.43
CA ARG A 95 6.18 11.82 11.11
C ARG A 95 7.26 10.85 10.67
N THR A 96 7.65 10.91 9.38
CA THR A 96 8.76 10.12 8.87
C THR A 96 10.10 10.71 9.33
N GLN A 97 11.14 9.88 9.41
CA GLN A 97 12.49 10.35 9.71
C GLN A 97 12.99 11.36 8.67
N GLY A 98 12.66 11.12 7.39
CA GLY A 98 13.00 12.05 6.30
C GLY A 98 12.38 13.42 6.49
N SER A 99 11.12 13.48 6.91
CA SER A 99 10.41 14.72 7.21
C SER A 99 11.07 15.49 8.37
N ILE A 100 11.47 14.77 9.44
CA ILE A 100 12.19 15.36 10.56
C ILE A 100 13.53 15.96 10.10
N ARG A 101 14.31 15.21 9.33
CA ARG A 101 15.61 15.67 8.82
C ARG A 101 15.50 16.91 7.95
N LEU A 102 14.49 16.97 7.10
CA LEU A 102 14.25 18.14 6.25
C LEU A 102 13.84 19.37 7.05
N ARG A 103 13.21 19.18 8.21
CA ARG A 103 12.76 20.29 9.06
C ARG A 103 13.87 20.82 9.96
N LEU A 104 14.84 20.03 10.30
CA LEU A 104 16.01 20.46 11.06
C LEU A 104 16.99 21.23 10.20
#